data_e1422132d7b1a5762d724c930ddc5554
#
_entry.id   e1422132d7b1a5762d724c930ddc5554
#
_cell.length_a   1.000
_cell.length_b   1.000
_cell.length_c   1.000
_cell.angle_alpha   90.00
_cell.angle_beta   90.00
_cell.angle_gamma   90.00
#
_symmetry.space_group_name_H-M   'P 1'
#
loop_
_entity.id
_entity.type
_entity.pdbx_description
1 polymer ?
#
loop_
_entity_poly.entity_id
_entity_poly.type
_entity_poly.pdbx_seq_one_letter_code
_entity_poly.pdbx_strand_id
1 'polypeptide(L)'
;LSASFPAEEKFGLVSQIRRSVVSIVSNIAEGSGRGSVKDFVRFLNMALGSAFEVETQLLLAMRLGYSSANDTTIVDKTNQLQKMIHNLIKKLE
;
A
#
# COMPACT_ATOMS: atom_id res chain seq x y z
N LEU A 1 30.75 6.51 1.25
CA LEU A 1 29.65 5.60 0.91
C LEU A 1 30.09 4.66 -0.18
N SER A 2 29.78 3.39 -0.02
CA SER A 2 30.18 2.37 -0.98
C SER A 2 29.26 2.36 -2.21
N ALA A 3 29.74 1.75 -3.29
CA ALA A 3 28.96 1.60 -4.49
C ALA A 3 27.72 0.71 -4.29
N SER A 4 27.71 -0.10 -3.23
CA SER A 4 26.57 -0.97 -2.91
C SER A 4 25.43 -0.25 -2.20
N PHE A 5 25.67 0.97 -1.71
CA PHE A 5 24.67 1.70 -0.93
C PHE A 5 23.36 1.92 -1.67
N PRO A 6 23.34 2.35 -2.94
CA PRO A 6 22.07 2.49 -3.67
C PRO A 6 21.33 1.16 -3.84
N ALA A 7 22.06 0.06 -4.03
CA ALA A 7 21.45 -1.26 -4.17
C ALA A 7 20.79 -1.70 -2.85
N GLU A 8 21.43 -1.40 -1.72
CA GLU A 8 20.89 -1.71 -0.41
C GLU A 8 19.63 -0.89 -0.13
N GLU A 9 19.63 0.39 -0.49
CA GLU A 9 18.46 1.26 -0.35
C GLU A 9 17.31 0.76 -1.21
N LYS A 10 17.58 0.38 -2.44
CA LYS A 10 16.56 -0.16 -3.34
C LYS A 10 15.95 -1.43 -2.76
N PHE A 11 16.79 -2.34 -2.26
CA PHE A 11 16.30 -3.57 -1.64
C PHE A 11 15.44 -3.28 -0.42
N GLY A 12 15.87 -2.36 0.44
CA GLY A 12 15.11 -1.97 1.61
C GLY A 12 13.76 -1.38 1.26
N LEU A 13 13.72 -0.52 0.22
CA LEU A 13 12.46 0.10 -0.21
C LEU A 13 11.51 -0.94 -0.81
N VAL A 14 12.01 -1.86 -1.63
CA VAL A 14 11.20 -2.95 -2.19
C VAL A 14 10.62 -3.80 -1.07
N SER A 15 11.42 -4.10 -0.05
CA SER A 15 10.96 -4.87 1.10
C SER A 15 9.83 -4.15 1.84
N GLN A 16 9.94 -2.84 2.03
CA GLN A 16 8.89 -2.04 2.67
C GLN A 16 7.61 -2.01 1.84
N ILE A 17 7.73 -1.89 0.53
CA ILE A 17 6.56 -1.91 -0.35
C ILE A 17 5.84 -3.25 -0.22
N ARG A 18 6.58 -4.35 -0.21
CA ARG A 18 5.97 -5.68 -0.05
C ARG A 18 5.25 -5.81 1.28
N ARG A 19 5.83 -5.29 2.36
CA ARG A 19 5.19 -5.32 3.67
C ARG A 19 3.90 -4.52 3.67
N SER A 20 3.90 -3.35 3.04
CA SER A 20 2.71 -2.52 2.97
C SER A 20 1.61 -3.18 2.16
N VAL A 21 1.96 -3.85 1.04
CA VAL A 21 1.00 -4.60 0.24
C VAL A 21 0.39 -5.74 1.05
N VAL A 22 1.22 -6.51 1.75
CA VAL A 22 0.74 -7.60 2.61
C VAL A 22 -0.19 -7.05 3.69
N SER A 23 0.13 -5.89 4.25
CA SER A 23 -0.69 -5.24 5.26
C SER A 23 -2.08 -4.88 4.72
N ILE A 24 -2.18 -4.41 3.47
CA ILE A 24 -3.48 -4.12 2.85
C ILE A 24 -4.34 -5.38 2.84
N VAL A 25 -3.81 -6.45 2.29
CA VAL A 25 -4.54 -7.72 2.13
C VAL A 25 -4.90 -8.31 3.48
N SER A 26 -3.94 -8.32 4.40
CA SER A 26 -4.14 -8.90 5.74
C SER A 26 -5.23 -8.17 6.52
N ASN A 27 -5.24 -6.84 6.45
CA ASN A 27 -6.26 -6.06 7.16
C ASN A 27 -7.64 -6.26 6.57
N ILE A 28 -7.77 -6.34 5.24
CA ILE A 28 -9.06 -6.61 4.63
C ILE A 28 -9.57 -8.00 5.05
N ALA A 29 -8.70 -9.00 4.99
CA ALA A 29 -9.07 -10.36 5.35
C ALA A 29 -9.45 -10.45 6.83
N GLU A 30 -8.65 -9.84 7.71
CA GLU A 30 -8.90 -9.84 9.15
C GLU A 30 -10.23 -9.18 9.46
N GLY A 31 -10.47 -8.00 8.87
CA GLY A 31 -11.70 -7.25 9.13
C GLY A 31 -12.95 -7.98 8.64
N SER A 32 -12.87 -8.63 7.49
CA SER A 32 -14.01 -9.36 6.93
C SER A 32 -14.39 -10.55 7.79
N GLY A 33 -13.45 -11.10 8.56
CA GLY A 33 -13.70 -12.24 9.41
C GLY A 33 -14.14 -11.90 10.84
N ARG A 34 -14.22 -10.62 11.18
CA ARG A 34 -14.53 -10.21 12.57
C ARG A 34 -15.99 -10.33 12.95
N GLY A 35 -16.89 -10.32 11.99
CA GLY A 35 -18.32 -10.48 12.26
C GLY A 35 -19.05 -9.23 12.69
N SER A 36 -18.41 -8.05 12.73
CA SER A 36 -19.09 -6.80 12.99
C SER A 36 -18.69 -5.76 11.96
N VAL A 37 -19.65 -4.91 11.57
CA VAL A 37 -19.41 -3.81 10.62
C VAL A 37 -18.40 -2.83 11.20
N LYS A 38 -18.52 -2.51 12.48
CA LYS A 38 -17.63 -1.58 13.14
C LYS A 38 -16.17 -2.03 13.06
N ASP A 39 -15.92 -3.31 13.33
CA ASP A 39 -14.57 -3.86 13.23
C ASP A 39 -14.10 -3.91 11.80
N PHE A 40 -14.98 -4.26 10.87
CA PHE A 40 -14.61 -4.29 9.45
C PHE A 40 -14.16 -2.90 8.99
N VAL A 41 -14.92 -1.85 9.36
CA VAL A 41 -14.55 -0.47 9.02
C VAL A 41 -13.19 -0.10 9.61
N ARG A 42 -12.93 -0.51 10.85
CA ARG A 42 -11.64 -0.25 11.50
C ARG A 42 -10.49 -0.86 10.71
N PHE A 43 -10.62 -2.12 10.31
CA PHE A 43 -9.57 -2.79 9.53
C PHE A 43 -9.46 -2.24 8.12
N LEU A 44 -10.58 -1.81 7.51
CA LEU A 44 -10.54 -1.17 6.20
C LEU A 44 -9.79 0.17 6.26
N ASN A 45 -9.95 0.92 7.35
CA ASN A 45 -9.17 2.16 7.53
C ASN A 45 -7.67 1.85 7.67
N MET A 46 -7.30 0.76 8.33
CA MET A 46 -5.91 0.35 8.42
C MET A 46 -5.38 -0.06 7.05
N ALA A 47 -6.18 -0.79 6.27
CA ALA A 47 -5.81 -1.16 4.90
C ALA A 47 -5.63 0.08 4.03
N LEU A 48 -6.50 1.07 4.17
CA LEU A 48 -6.41 2.32 3.42
C LEU A 48 -5.11 3.06 3.76
N GLY A 49 -4.75 3.12 5.04
CA GLY A 49 -3.47 3.70 5.46
C GLY A 49 -2.29 3.00 4.82
N SER A 50 -2.31 1.67 4.76
CA SER A 50 -1.26 0.89 4.11
C SER A 50 -1.20 1.16 2.61
N ALA A 51 -2.36 1.38 1.96
CA ALA A 51 -2.40 1.71 0.55
C ALA A 51 -1.77 3.08 0.28
N PHE A 52 -1.96 4.06 1.16
CA PHE A 52 -1.28 5.34 1.05
C PHE A 52 0.23 5.19 1.25
N GLU A 53 0.66 4.31 2.14
CA GLU A 53 2.09 4.02 2.30
C GLU A 53 2.69 3.43 1.02
N VAL A 54 1.98 2.50 0.37
CA VAL A 54 2.43 1.93 -0.91
C VAL A 54 2.61 3.03 -1.94
N GLU A 55 1.63 3.92 -2.05
CA GLU A 55 1.72 5.04 -3.00
C GLU A 55 2.95 5.90 -2.73
N THR A 56 3.16 6.29 -1.48
CA THR A 56 4.31 7.11 -1.08
C THR A 56 5.62 6.42 -1.41
N GLN A 57 5.72 5.13 -1.11
CA GLN A 57 6.93 4.35 -1.36
C GLN A 57 7.21 4.20 -2.85
N LEU A 58 6.15 4.01 -3.66
CA LEU A 58 6.30 3.94 -5.12
C LEU A 58 6.76 5.26 -5.69
N LEU A 59 6.19 6.37 -5.24
CA LEU A 59 6.59 7.70 -5.68
C LEU A 59 8.04 8.00 -5.29
N LEU A 60 8.44 7.57 -4.09
CA LEU A 60 9.83 7.70 -3.65
C LEU A 60 10.76 6.88 -4.54
N ALA A 61 10.38 5.65 -4.87
CA ALA A 61 11.18 4.79 -5.75
C ALA A 61 11.37 5.44 -7.12
N MET A 62 10.32 6.05 -7.66
CA MET A 62 10.39 6.75 -8.93
C MET A 62 11.33 7.96 -8.85
N ARG A 63 11.23 8.72 -7.77
CA ARG A 63 12.06 9.90 -7.56
C ARG A 63 13.54 9.54 -7.41
N LEU A 64 13.83 8.38 -6.80
CA LEU A 64 15.20 7.90 -6.63
C LEU A 64 15.74 7.17 -7.87
N GLY A 65 14.90 7.02 -8.91
CA GLY A 65 15.32 6.37 -10.15
C GLY A 65 15.37 4.85 -10.06
N TYR A 66 14.69 4.26 -9.08
CA TYR A 66 14.67 2.80 -8.90
C TYR A 66 13.59 2.12 -9.73
N SER A 67 12.72 2.89 -10.35
CA SER A 67 11.53 2.36 -10.99
C SER A 67 11.61 2.46 -12.51
N SER A 68 10.80 1.63 -13.18
CA SER A 68 10.62 1.66 -14.62
C SER A 68 9.36 2.45 -14.99
N ALA A 69 9.11 2.63 -16.29
CA ALA A 69 7.90 3.30 -16.78
C ALA A 69 6.61 2.61 -16.34
N ASN A 70 6.67 1.30 -16.03
CA ASN A 70 5.49 0.53 -15.62
C ASN A 70 4.99 0.91 -14.23
N ASP A 71 5.82 1.58 -13.42
CA ASP A 71 5.45 1.92 -12.04
C ASP A 71 4.37 2.99 -11.98
N THR A 72 4.23 3.81 -13.02
CA THR A 72 3.12 4.76 -13.11
C THR A 72 1.78 4.02 -13.13
N THR A 73 1.70 2.91 -13.87
CA THR A 73 0.51 2.08 -13.91
C THR A 73 0.21 1.48 -12.53
N ILE A 74 1.24 1.08 -11.80
CA ILE A 74 1.08 0.54 -10.44
C ILE A 74 0.56 1.61 -9.49
N VAL A 75 1.06 2.84 -9.60
CA VAL A 75 0.56 3.97 -8.80
C VAL A 75 -0.93 4.21 -9.10
N ASP A 76 -1.32 4.18 -10.37
CA ASP A 76 -2.72 4.37 -10.77
C ASP A 76 -3.61 3.27 -10.18
N LYS A 77 -3.15 2.02 -10.21
CA LYS A 77 -3.89 0.90 -9.64
C LYS A 77 -4.01 1.03 -8.12
N THR A 78 -2.96 1.51 -7.47
CA THR A 78 -2.98 1.75 -6.04
C THR A 78 -4.01 2.84 -5.70
N ASN A 79 -4.08 3.89 -6.50
CA ASN A 79 -5.07 4.95 -6.32
C ASN A 79 -6.50 4.44 -6.52
N GLN A 80 -6.71 3.54 -7.47
CA GLN A 80 -8.01 2.90 -7.66
C GLN A 80 -8.40 2.07 -6.44
N LEU A 81 -7.44 1.33 -5.89
CA LEU A 81 -7.67 0.54 -4.69
C LEU A 81 -8.06 1.43 -3.50
N GLN A 82 -7.37 2.55 -3.33
CA GLN A 82 -7.70 3.52 -2.28
C GLN A 82 -9.14 4.00 -2.41
N LYS A 83 -9.57 4.32 -3.63
CA LYS A 83 -10.95 4.76 -3.88
C LYS A 83 -11.95 3.66 -3.56
N MET A 84 -11.64 2.43 -3.94
CA MET A 84 -12.53 1.29 -3.67
C MET A 84 -12.69 1.06 -2.17
N ILE A 85 -11.60 1.09 -1.43
CA ILE A 85 -11.63 0.91 0.03
C ILE A 85 -12.41 2.06 0.68
N HIS A 86 -12.12 3.29 0.27
CA HIS A 86 -12.81 4.47 0.79
C HIS A 86 -14.32 4.38 0.56
N ASN A 87 -14.71 4.02 -0.66
CA ASN A 87 -16.13 3.90 -1.00
C ASN A 87 -16.82 2.78 -0.22
N LEU A 88 -16.13 1.68 0.02
CA LEU A 88 -16.65 0.59 0.83
C LEU A 88 -16.86 1.04 2.28
N ILE A 89 -15.90 1.76 2.85
CA ILE A 89 -16.03 2.32 4.19
C ILE A 89 -17.28 3.21 4.26
N LYS A 90 -17.46 4.09 3.28
CA LYS A 90 -18.61 5.00 3.24
C LYS A 90 -19.93 4.25 3.20
N LYS A 91 -20.00 3.16 2.45
CA LYS A 91 -21.22 2.36 2.38
C LYS A 91 -21.53 1.65 3.69
N LEU A 92 -20.49 1.25 4.41
CA LEU A 92 -20.66 0.51 5.66
C LEU A 92 -20.96 1.43 6.85
N GLU A 93 -20.54 2.68 6.75
CA GLU A 93 -20.87 3.67 7.77
C GLU A 93 -22.30 4.15 7.57
#